data_6acf8068d22669d9cb2ea3f09bd40ec1
#
_entry.id   6acf8068d22669d9cb2ea3f09bd40ec1
#
_cell.length_a   1.000
_cell.length_b   1.000
_cell.length_c   1.000
_cell.angle_alpha   90.00
_cell.angle_beta   90.00
_cell.angle_gamma   90.00
#
_symmetry.space_group_name_H-M   'P 1'
#
loop_
_entity.id
_entity.type
_entity.pdbx_description
1 polymer ?
#
loop_
_entity_poly.entity_id
_entity_poly.type
_entity_poly.pdbx_seq_one_letter_code
_entity_poly.pdbx_strand_id
1 'polypeptide(L)'
;MIKHLFLIWGLLAALTAEPVLACTSAVVSGKVTPDGRPLLWKNRDTDYLRNHVAYIKGEKYNFIADVNSANFPALKEAWMGTNSVGFALMNTQSYNLVEVKDGEERGAANGRIIYRALEVCATVEDFCHFLDTISKPSLIEANFGVIDAQGAAAMFEVDYYKYTMYDANNPKDAPYGYIARTNFSFAGEANRGAGYVRYMEADRVLTVSYT
;
A
#
# COMPACT_ATOMS: atom_id res chain seq x y z
N MET A 1 -29.52 -19.96 36.16
CA MET A 1 -29.92 -19.43 34.87
C MET A 1 -29.06 -18.22 34.41
N ILE A 2 -28.63 -17.31 35.29
CA ILE A 2 -27.88 -16.08 34.91
C ILE A 2 -26.45 -16.36 34.41
N LYS A 3 -25.76 -17.39 34.93
CA LYS A 3 -24.37 -17.71 34.50
C LYS A 3 -24.25 -18.20 33.04
N HIS A 4 -25.26 -18.83 32.49
CA HIS A 4 -25.26 -19.27 31.08
C HIS A 4 -25.58 -18.16 30.10
N LEU A 5 -26.28 -17.11 30.54
CA LEU A 5 -26.62 -15.97 29.72
C LEU A 5 -25.38 -15.13 29.36
N PHE A 6 -24.45 -14.95 30.31
CA PHE A 6 -23.20 -14.23 30.08
C PHE A 6 -22.23 -14.97 29.12
N LEU A 7 -22.23 -16.31 29.13
CA LEU A 7 -21.43 -17.08 28.18
C LEU A 7 -21.94 -16.96 26.75
N ILE A 8 -23.26 -16.90 26.55
CA ILE A 8 -23.88 -16.76 25.23
C ILE A 8 -23.62 -15.36 24.66
N TRP A 9 -23.66 -14.31 25.49
CA TRP A 9 -23.33 -12.94 25.07
C TRP A 9 -21.84 -12.78 24.73
N GLY A 10 -20.95 -13.40 25.47
CA GLY A 10 -19.51 -13.42 25.15
C GLY A 10 -19.19 -14.16 23.85
N LEU A 11 -19.93 -15.22 23.52
CA LEU A 11 -19.75 -15.98 22.28
C LEU A 11 -20.35 -15.24 21.06
N LEU A 12 -21.47 -14.52 21.23
CA LEU A 12 -22.05 -13.69 20.16
C LEU A 12 -21.19 -12.47 19.83
N ALA A 13 -20.54 -11.86 20.82
CA ALA A 13 -19.64 -10.72 20.59
C ALA A 13 -18.35 -11.12 19.84
N ALA A 14 -17.91 -12.38 19.94
CA ALA A 14 -16.77 -12.92 19.20
C ALA A 14 -17.08 -13.22 17.72
N LEU A 15 -18.37 -13.29 17.33
CA LEU A 15 -18.80 -13.62 15.96
C LEU A 15 -19.03 -12.39 15.06
N THR A 16 -18.90 -11.18 15.60
CA THR A 16 -19.10 -9.92 14.82
C THR A 16 -17.80 -9.18 14.47
N ALA A 17 -16.64 -9.82 14.63
CA ALA A 17 -15.42 -9.24 14.10
C ALA A 17 -15.47 -9.31 12.57
N GLU A 18 -15.86 -8.22 11.95
CA GLU A 18 -15.70 -8.03 10.50
C GLU A 18 -14.28 -8.39 10.09
N PRO A 19 -14.07 -9.23 9.06
CA PRO A 19 -12.73 -9.52 8.58
C PRO A 19 -12.10 -8.22 8.09
N VAL A 20 -11.18 -7.67 8.86
CA VAL A 20 -10.40 -6.52 8.42
C VAL A 20 -9.52 -6.96 7.27
N LEU A 21 -9.85 -6.56 6.05
CA LEU A 21 -9.04 -6.78 4.86
C LEU A 21 -7.60 -6.30 5.11
N ALA A 22 -6.64 -7.14 4.87
CA ALA A 22 -5.36 -7.06 5.54
C ALA A 22 -4.17 -7.20 4.61
N CYS A 23 -3.72 -6.10 4.00
CA CYS A 23 -2.47 -6.10 3.22
C CYS A 23 -1.24 -5.98 4.11
N THR A 24 -0.12 -6.51 3.63
CA THR A 24 1.22 -6.29 4.18
C THR A 24 2.17 -6.04 3.02
N SER A 25 3.09 -5.10 3.16
CA SER A 25 4.00 -4.72 2.08
C SER A 25 5.35 -4.26 2.62
N ALA A 26 6.37 -4.32 1.78
CA ALA A 26 7.67 -3.75 2.06
C ALA A 26 8.34 -3.19 0.80
N VAL A 27 9.15 -2.17 1.02
CA VAL A 27 10.13 -1.65 0.07
C VAL A 27 11.51 -1.97 0.63
N VAL A 28 12.39 -2.53 -0.19
CA VAL A 28 13.76 -2.85 0.20
C VAL A 28 14.72 -2.10 -0.71
N SER A 29 15.69 -1.43 -0.10
CA SER A 29 16.76 -0.73 -0.78
C SER A 29 17.67 -1.69 -1.55
N GLY A 30 18.09 -1.33 -2.75
CA GLY A 30 19.13 -2.05 -3.49
C GLY A 30 20.48 -2.11 -2.76
N LYS A 31 20.71 -1.23 -1.78
CA LYS A 31 21.95 -1.24 -0.98
C LYS A 31 22.12 -2.48 -0.11
N VAL A 32 21.01 -3.17 0.19
CA VAL A 32 21.01 -4.37 1.05
C VAL A 32 20.62 -5.64 0.31
N THR A 33 20.32 -5.55 -0.97
CA THR A 33 20.02 -6.72 -1.80
C THR A 33 21.31 -7.27 -2.47
N PRO A 34 21.42 -8.60 -2.68
CA PRO A 34 22.63 -9.20 -3.25
C PRO A 34 23.01 -8.71 -4.65
N ASP A 35 22.02 -8.29 -5.45
CA ASP A 35 22.22 -7.87 -6.85
C ASP A 35 22.09 -6.34 -7.06
N GLY A 36 21.97 -5.58 -5.97
CA GLY A 36 21.89 -4.12 -6.00
C GLY A 36 20.54 -3.56 -6.49
N ARG A 37 19.54 -4.40 -6.75
CA ARG A 37 18.21 -3.95 -7.21
C ARG A 37 17.26 -3.75 -6.05
N PRO A 38 16.50 -2.63 -6.01
CA PRO A 38 15.45 -2.46 -5.02
C PRO A 38 14.32 -3.48 -5.24
N LEU A 39 13.62 -3.83 -4.16
CA LEU A 39 12.52 -4.78 -4.20
C LEU A 39 11.23 -4.16 -3.66
N LEU A 40 10.12 -4.50 -4.33
CA LEU A 40 8.77 -4.33 -3.81
C LEU A 40 8.18 -5.70 -3.48
N TRP A 41 7.60 -5.81 -2.30
CA TRP A 41 6.87 -7.00 -1.88
C TRP A 41 5.49 -6.61 -1.33
N LYS A 42 4.46 -7.36 -1.72
CA LYS A 42 3.09 -7.18 -1.22
C LYS A 42 2.40 -8.51 -1.06
N ASN A 43 1.80 -8.73 0.11
CA ASN A 43 0.72 -9.68 0.30
C ASN A 43 -0.61 -8.91 0.21
N ARG A 44 -1.38 -9.17 -0.84
CA ARG A 44 -2.69 -8.55 -1.06
C ARG A 44 -3.77 -9.39 -0.41
N ASP A 45 -4.55 -8.79 0.48
CA ASP A 45 -5.73 -9.39 1.07
C ASP A 45 -6.95 -8.52 0.74
N THR A 46 -7.97 -9.13 0.11
CA THR A 46 -9.10 -8.42 -0.49
C THR A 46 -10.27 -9.37 -0.72
N ASP A 47 -11.50 -8.85 -0.67
CA ASP A 47 -12.72 -9.58 -1.04
C ASP A 47 -12.81 -9.88 -2.55
N TYR A 48 -12.02 -9.21 -3.38
CA TYR A 48 -11.95 -9.46 -4.81
C TYR A 48 -11.05 -10.68 -5.10
N LEU A 49 -11.62 -11.89 -4.98
CA LEU A 49 -10.90 -13.15 -5.17
C LEU A 49 -10.48 -13.38 -6.63
N ARG A 50 -11.18 -12.78 -7.59
CA ARG A 50 -10.86 -12.89 -9.03
C ARG A 50 -10.03 -11.68 -9.46
N ASN A 51 -8.73 -11.89 -9.55
CA ASN A 51 -7.79 -10.90 -10.07
C ASN A 51 -6.82 -11.57 -11.05
N HIS A 52 -6.18 -10.77 -11.88
CA HIS A 52 -5.18 -11.24 -12.84
C HIS A 52 -4.19 -10.12 -13.17
N VAL A 53 -3.03 -10.51 -13.69
CA VAL A 53 -2.06 -9.57 -14.25
C VAL A 53 -2.47 -9.23 -15.68
N ALA A 54 -2.77 -7.96 -15.93
CA ALA A 54 -3.11 -7.43 -17.24
C ALA A 54 -1.91 -6.68 -17.85
N TYR A 55 -1.71 -6.83 -19.17
CA TYR A 55 -0.87 -5.92 -19.94
C TYR A 55 -1.71 -4.75 -20.45
N ILE A 56 -1.25 -3.55 -20.19
CA ILE A 56 -1.97 -2.31 -20.50
C ILE A 56 -1.08 -1.41 -21.35
N LYS A 57 -1.65 -0.95 -22.46
CA LYS A 57 -1.06 0.13 -23.27
C LYS A 57 -1.42 1.45 -22.60
N GLY A 58 -0.46 2.04 -21.91
CA GLY A 58 -0.63 3.32 -21.23
C GLY A 58 -0.40 4.51 -22.16
N GLU A 59 -0.69 5.69 -21.65
CA GLU A 59 -0.55 6.95 -22.40
C GLU A 59 0.92 7.25 -22.76
N LYS A 60 1.82 7.13 -21.79
CA LYS A 60 3.25 7.38 -21.98
C LYS A 60 4.06 6.09 -21.90
N TYR A 61 3.74 5.23 -20.92
CA TYR A 61 4.43 3.97 -20.71
C TYR A 61 3.43 2.80 -20.68
N ASN A 62 3.79 1.72 -21.38
CA ASN A 62 3.07 0.46 -21.25
C ASN A 62 3.42 -0.16 -19.88
N PHE A 63 2.51 -0.94 -19.30
CA PHE A 63 2.72 -1.55 -18.00
C PHE A 63 1.99 -2.87 -17.84
N ILE A 64 2.40 -3.64 -16.86
CA ILE A 64 1.67 -4.79 -16.34
C ILE A 64 1.21 -4.48 -14.91
N ALA A 65 -0.01 -4.87 -14.58
CA ALA A 65 -0.57 -4.62 -13.26
C ALA A 65 -1.54 -5.71 -12.82
N ASP A 66 -1.61 -5.94 -11.49
CA ASP A 66 -2.68 -6.70 -10.86
C ASP A 66 -3.97 -5.87 -10.86
N VAL A 67 -5.03 -6.42 -11.45
CA VAL A 67 -6.34 -5.78 -11.60
C VAL A 67 -7.46 -6.71 -11.14
N ASN A 68 -8.58 -6.13 -10.68
CA ASN A 68 -9.79 -6.89 -10.38
C ASN A 68 -10.47 -7.31 -11.69
N SER A 69 -10.59 -8.61 -11.94
CA SER A 69 -11.11 -9.15 -13.21
C SER A 69 -12.54 -8.72 -13.55
N ALA A 70 -13.39 -8.50 -12.53
CA ALA A 70 -14.76 -8.07 -12.73
C ALA A 70 -14.88 -6.61 -13.20
N ASN A 71 -13.90 -5.77 -12.84
CA ASN A 71 -13.93 -4.33 -13.07
C ASN A 71 -13.10 -3.90 -14.28
N PHE A 72 -12.08 -4.68 -14.61
CA PHE A 72 -11.18 -4.38 -15.73
C PHE A 72 -11.76 -4.86 -17.08
N PRO A 73 -11.67 -4.09 -18.19
CA PRO A 73 -10.99 -2.78 -18.31
C PRO A 73 -11.91 -1.56 -18.06
N ALA A 74 -13.16 -1.75 -17.63
CA ALA A 74 -14.12 -0.66 -17.47
C ALA A 74 -13.65 0.36 -16.40
N LEU A 75 -13.09 -0.12 -15.27
CA LEU A 75 -12.43 0.72 -14.30
C LEU A 75 -10.91 0.69 -14.53
N LYS A 76 -10.33 1.87 -14.62
CA LYS A 76 -8.87 2.07 -14.72
C LYS A 76 -8.26 2.06 -13.33
N GLU A 77 -8.20 0.87 -12.73
CA GLU A 77 -7.69 0.64 -11.38
C GLU A 77 -6.66 -0.49 -11.36
N ALA A 78 -5.60 -0.31 -10.60
CA ALA A 78 -4.55 -1.28 -10.39
C ALA A 78 -4.15 -1.32 -8.90
N TRP A 79 -3.62 -2.45 -8.45
CA TRP A 79 -3.28 -2.66 -7.04
C TRP A 79 -1.80 -2.86 -6.80
N MET A 80 -1.08 -3.20 -7.82
CA MET A 80 0.38 -3.18 -7.96
C MET A 80 0.75 -3.36 -9.43
N GLY A 81 1.94 -2.90 -9.83
CA GLY A 81 2.40 -3.08 -11.19
C GLY A 81 3.79 -2.52 -11.44
N THR A 82 4.26 -2.73 -12.66
CA THR A 82 5.51 -2.15 -13.17
C THR A 82 5.35 -1.73 -14.62
N ASN A 83 5.98 -0.62 -14.99
CA ASN A 83 5.92 -0.13 -16.36
C ASN A 83 7.19 -0.44 -17.16
N SER A 84 7.15 -0.12 -18.46
CA SER A 84 8.20 -0.43 -19.42
C SER A 84 9.54 0.30 -19.21
N VAL A 85 9.59 1.28 -18.31
CA VAL A 85 10.82 2.01 -17.96
C VAL A 85 11.32 1.68 -16.56
N GLY A 86 10.74 0.65 -15.90
CA GLY A 86 11.22 0.13 -14.62
C GLY A 86 10.70 0.86 -13.38
N PHE A 87 9.70 1.74 -13.53
CA PHE A 87 8.97 2.27 -12.39
C PHE A 87 7.96 1.23 -11.90
N ALA A 88 7.96 0.91 -10.61
CA ALA A 88 7.03 -0.02 -10.00
C ALA A 88 6.38 0.56 -8.75
N LEU A 89 5.11 0.23 -8.55
CA LEU A 89 4.26 0.81 -7.52
C LEU A 89 3.29 -0.24 -6.97
N MET A 90 3.06 -0.21 -5.66
CA MET A 90 2.04 -0.99 -4.95
C MET A 90 1.45 -0.18 -3.80
N ASN A 91 0.34 -0.63 -3.23
CA ASN A 91 -0.23 0.00 -2.03
C ASN A 91 -0.64 -0.97 -0.94
N THR A 92 -0.80 -0.45 0.28
CA THR A 92 -1.71 -0.98 1.31
C THR A 92 -2.69 0.11 1.71
N GLN A 93 -3.98 -0.25 1.90
CA GLN A 93 -4.95 0.67 2.48
C GLN A 93 -4.49 1.06 3.88
N SER A 94 -4.52 2.36 4.19
CA SER A 94 -4.37 2.85 5.57
C SER A 94 -5.76 3.09 6.18
N TYR A 95 -5.86 2.98 7.52
CA TYR A 95 -7.10 3.22 8.25
C TYR A 95 -6.94 4.27 9.36
N ASN A 96 -5.84 5.01 9.38
CA ASN A 96 -5.54 5.98 10.43
C ASN A 96 -5.03 7.33 9.94
N LEU A 97 -5.06 7.59 8.63
CA LEU A 97 -4.62 8.87 8.06
C LEU A 97 -5.76 9.89 7.95
N VAL A 98 -6.98 9.41 7.74
CA VAL A 98 -8.16 10.26 7.53
C VAL A 98 -9.30 9.80 8.42
N GLU A 99 -10.04 10.75 8.98
CA GLU A 99 -11.34 10.50 9.57
C GLU A 99 -12.41 10.52 8.47
N VAL A 100 -12.96 9.34 8.15
CA VAL A 100 -13.97 9.17 7.11
C VAL A 100 -15.35 9.16 7.77
N LYS A 101 -16.27 9.94 7.24
CA LYS A 101 -17.66 10.00 7.73
C LYS A 101 -18.43 8.75 7.33
N ASP A 102 -19.49 8.45 8.08
CA ASP A 102 -20.37 7.33 7.78
C ASP A 102 -20.94 7.45 6.35
N GLY A 103 -20.83 6.36 5.58
CA GLY A 103 -21.31 6.29 4.20
C GLY A 103 -20.32 6.81 3.14
N GLU A 104 -19.15 7.32 3.52
CA GLU A 104 -18.07 7.67 2.59
C GLU A 104 -17.14 6.47 2.36
N GLU A 105 -16.77 6.25 1.10
CA GLU A 105 -15.80 5.23 0.75
C GLU A 105 -14.37 5.69 1.08
N ARG A 106 -13.70 4.94 1.92
CA ARG A 106 -12.32 5.21 2.32
C ARG A 106 -11.34 4.91 1.18
N GLY A 107 -10.48 5.88 0.85
CA GLY A 107 -9.44 5.68 -0.15
C GLY A 107 -9.98 5.37 -1.56
N ALA A 108 -11.12 5.93 -1.94
CA ALA A 108 -11.82 5.67 -3.20
C ALA A 108 -10.96 5.92 -4.47
N ALA A 109 -9.86 6.67 -4.35
CA ALA A 109 -8.97 6.95 -5.46
C ALA A 109 -7.74 6.03 -5.54
N ASN A 110 -7.47 5.18 -4.53
CA ASN A 110 -6.20 4.45 -4.42
C ASN A 110 -5.84 3.65 -5.68
N GLY A 111 -6.76 2.86 -6.22
CA GLY A 111 -6.52 2.03 -7.41
C GLY A 111 -6.32 2.86 -8.68
N ARG A 112 -7.07 3.97 -8.82
CA ARG A 112 -6.94 4.88 -9.98
C ARG A 112 -5.59 5.60 -9.99
N ILE A 113 -5.08 5.96 -8.83
CA ILE A 113 -3.77 6.60 -8.68
C ILE A 113 -2.64 5.67 -9.11
N ILE A 114 -2.68 4.40 -8.71
CA ILE A 114 -1.70 3.40 -9.14
C ILE A 114 -1.72 3.25 -10.66
N TYR A 115 -2.92 3.06 -11.23
CA TYR A 115 -3.07 2.93 -12.67
C TYR A 115 -2.46 4.13 -13.40
N ARG A 116 -2.83 5.35 -13.00
CA ARG A 116 -2.35 6.57 -13.65
C ARG A 116 -0.85 6.81 -13.44
N ALA A 117 -0.32 6.55 -12.26
CA ALA A 117 1.12 6.68 -12.01
C ALA A 117 1.94 5.71 -12.89
N LEU A 118 1.49 4.46 -13.08
CA LEU A 118 2.14 3.50 -13.98
C LEU A 118 2.12 3.96 -15.44
N GLU A 119 1.11 4.72 -15.86
CA GLU A 119 1.05 5.28 -17.22
C GLU A 119 2.09 6.38 -17.45
N VAL A 120 2.45 7.20 -16.43
CA VAL A 120 3.13 8.48 -16.67
C VAL A 120 4.44 8.69 -15.91
N CYS A 121 4.68 8.00 -14.79
CA CYS A 121 5.88 8.15 -13.98
C CYS A 121 7.00 7.20 -14.44
N ALA A 122 8.24 7.67 -14.40
CA ALA A 122 9.43 6.86 -14.62
C ALA A 122 10.29 6.72 -13.37
N THR A 123 10.18 7.66 -12.44
CA THR A 123 11.01 7.74 -11.22
C THR A 123 10.17 7.97 -9.97
N VAL A 124 10.77 7.76 -8.81
CA VAL A 124 10.19 8.14 -7.52
C VAL A 124 9.93 9.66 -7.45
N GLU A 125 10.80 10.48 -8.06
CA GLU A 125 10.61 11.93 -8.14
C GLU A 125 9.40 12.30 -9.02
N ASP A 126 9.22 11.61 -10.17
CA ASP A 126 8.00 11.79 -10.98
C ASP A 126 6.74 11.51 -10.18
N PHE A 127 6.78 10.51 -9.29
CA PHE A 127 5.62 10.20 -8.42
C PHE A 127 5.36 11.29 -7.39
N CYS A 128 6.40 11.92 -6.81
CA CYS A 128 6.24 13.12 -5.97
C CYS A 128 5.52 14.23 -6.75
N HIS A 129 6.05 14.60 -7.91
CA HIS A 129 5.44 15.63 -8.76
C HIS A 129 4.01 15.27 -9.16
N PHE A 130 3.76 14.00 -9.48
CA PHE A 130 2.41 13.51 -9.81
C PHE A 130 1.44 13.71 -8.64
N LEU A 131 1.82 13.34 -7.40
CA LEU A 131 0.99 13.54 -6.20
C LEU A 131 0.72 15.03 -5.92
N ASP A 132 1.68 15.92 -6.22
CA ASP A 132 1.53 17.36 -6.05
C ASP A 132 0.52 17.97 -7.03
N THR A 133 0.33 17.37 -8.21
CA THR A 133 -0.64 17.82 -9.22
C THR A 133 -2.08 17.40 -8.97
N ILE A 134 -2.31 16.46 -8.05
CA ILE A 134 -3.65 15.94 -7.76
C ILE A 134 -4.46 16.97 -6.98
N SER A 135 -5.67 17.27 -7.48
CA SER A 135 -6.61 18.14 -6.78
C SER A 135 -6.94 17.62 -5.38
N LYS A 136 -7.09 18.54 -4.42
CA LYS A 136 -7.41 18.22 -3.02
C LYS A 136 -8.87 18.58 -2.69
N PRO A 137 -9.58 17.72 -1.92
CA PRO A 137 -9.16 16.45 -1.36
C PRO A 137 -8.96 15.38 -2.44
N SER A 138 -7.87 14.60 -2.33
CA SER A 138 -7.49 13.61 -3.34
C SER A 138 -8.31 12.31 -3.28
N LEU A 139 -8.99 12.05 -2.18
CA LEU A 139 -9.64 10.78 -1.83
C LEU A 139 -8.68 9.59 -1.79
N ILE A 140 -7.39 9.86 -1.56
CA ILE A 140 -6.35 8.84 -1.38
C ILE A 140 -6.16 8.61 0.11
N GLU A 141 -6.16 7.36 0.54
CA GLU A 141 -5.71 6.98 1.88
C GLU A 141 -4.97 5.66 1.79
N ALA A 142 -3.65 5.72 1.66
CA ALA A 142 -2.83 4.53 1.46
C ALA A 142 -1.36 4.75 1.82
N ASN A 143 -0.67 3.63 2.06
CA ASN A 143 0.77 3.54 1.98
C ASN A 143 1.13 3.06 0.57
N PHE A 144 1.93 3.79 -0.18
CA PHE A 144 2.44 3.38 -1.48
C PHE A 144 3.93 3.05 -1.38
N GLY A 145 4.30 1.84 -1.77
CA GLY A 145 5.70 1.48 -2.00
C GLY A 145 6.05 1.73 -3.46
N VAL A 146 7.17 2.40 -3.70
CA VAL A 146 7.60 2.84 -5.03
C VAL A 146 9.08 2.54 -5.21
N ILE A 147 9.44 1.99 -6.36
CA ILE A 147 10.84 1.83 -6.79
C ILE A 147 11.00 2.22 -8.25
N ASP A 148 12.23 2.54 -8.67
CA ASP A 148 12.53 2.84 -10.05
C ASP A 148 13.82 2.20 -10.57
N ALA A 149 14.05 2.30 -11.87
CA ALA A 149 15.23 1.75 -12.55
C ALA A 149 16.54 2.45 -12.17
N GLN A 150 16.50 3.61 -11.51
CA GLN A 150 17.68 4.35 -11.05
C GLN A 150 18.11 3.89 -9.64
N GLY A 151 17.34 2.98 -9.01
CA GLY A 151 17.62 2.44 -7.70
C GLY A 151 16.98 3.21 -6.54
N ALA A 152 16.13 4.19 -6.82
CA ALA A 152 15.33 4.82 -5.77
C ALA A 152 14.30 3.83 -5.23
N ALA A 153 14.05 3.91 -3.91
CA ALA A 153 13.15 3.03 -3.19
C ALA A 153 12.51 3.81 -2.03
N ALA A 154 11.20 4.01 -2.06
CA ALA A 154 10.52 4.86 -1.08
C ALA A 154 9.14 4.32 -0.68
N MET A 155 8.72 4.66 0.54
CA MET A 155 7.37 4.45 1.04
C MET A 155 6.70 5.81 1.25
N PHE A 156 5.51 5.95 0.70
CA PHE A 156 4.68 7.15 0.83
C PHE A 156 3.46 6.85 1.68
N GLU A 157 3.21 7.63 2.69
CA GLU A 157 1.96 7.63 3.46
C GLU A 157 1.12 8.82 2.99
N VAL A 158 0.05 8.55 2.26
CA VAL A 158 -0.74 9.57 1.54
C VAL A 158 -2.12 9.68 2.14
N ASP A 159 -2.50 10.88 2.55
CA ASP A 159 -3.85 11.25 2.94
C ASP A 159 -4.56 12.13 1.88
N TYR A 160 -5.76 12.59 2.17
CA TYR A 160 -6.56 13.40 1.26
C TYR A 160 -5.91 14.72 0.86
N TYR A 161 -4.93 15.24 1.63
CA TYR A 161 -4.40 16.59 1.48
C TYR A 161 -2.89 16.64 1.26
N LYS A 162 -2.14 15.65 1.82
CA LYS A 162 -0.68 15.63 1.85
C LYS A 162 -0.13 14.21 1.80
N TYR A 163 1.18 14.11 1.70
CA TYR A 163 1.90 12.86 1.87
C TYR A 163 3.17 13.05 2.71
N THR A 164 3.63 11.97 3.32
CA THR A 164 4.93 11.84 3.96
C THR A 164 5.71 10.77 3.20
N MET A 165 6.93 11.07 2.78
CA MET A 165 7.82 10.12 2.12
C MET A 165 8.92 9.66 3.08
N TYR A 166 9.22 8.36 3.03
CA TYR A 166 10.34 7.72 3.72
C TYR A 166 11.22 7.06 2.67
N ASP A 167 12.51 7.40 2.64
CA ASP A 167 13.48 6.88 1.68
C ASP A 167 14.17 5.62 2.24
N ALA A 168 13.96 4.47 1.61
CA ALA A 168 14.60 3.21 2.01
C ALA A 168 16.14 3.22 1.80
N ASN A 169 16.66 4.15 1.01
CA ASN A 169 18.09 4.38 0.82
C ASN A 169 18.71 5.28 1.90
N ASN A 170 17.89 5.90 2.74
CA ASN A 170 18.30 6.77 3.83
C ASN A 170 18.32 6.02 5.17
N PRO A 171 19.48 5.84 5.83
CA PRO A 171 19.54 5.13 7.11
C PRO A 171 18.73 5.76 8.26
N LYS A 172 18.36 7.04 8.14
CA LYS A 172 17.49 7.70 9.14
C LYS A 172 16.06 7.22 9.04
N ASP A 173 15.57 6.92 7.83
CA ASP A 173 14.21 6.43 7.57
C ASP A 173 14.14 4.90 7.61
N ALA A 174 15.22 4.23 7.18
CA ALA A 174 15.32 2.79 7.04
C ALA A 174 16.68 2.27 7.55
N PRO A 175 16.88 2.14 8.87
CA PRO A 175 18.17 1.73 9.45
C PRO A 175 18.70 0.40 8.92
N TYR A 176 17.82 -0.51 8.51
CA TYR A 176 18.16 -1.83 7.94
C TYR A 176 17.94 -1.91 6.43
N GLY A 177 17.71 -0.76 5.76
CA GLY A 177 17.53 -0.70 4.31
C GLY A 177 16.17 -1.23 3.82
N TYR A 178 15.15 -1.33 4.67
CA TYR A 178 13.79 -1.66 4.29
C TYR A 178 12.76 -0.82 5.04
N ILE A 179 11.56 -0.71 4.48
CA ILE A 179 10.38 -0.08 5.10
C ILE A 179 9.19 -0.99 4.90
N ALA A 180 8.60 -1.48 5.99
CA ALA A 180 7.38 -2.27 5.97
C ALA A 180 6.14 -1.42 6.32
N ARG A 181 4.99 -1.74 5.74
CA ARG A 181 3.68 -1.17 6.09
C ARG A 181 2.59 -2.23 6.00
N THR A 182 1.60 -2.04 6.85
CA THR A 182 0.34 -2.81 6.82
C THR A 182 -0.84 -1.85 6.63
N ASN A 183 -1.92 -2.01 7.37
CA ASN A 183 -3.09 -1.14 7.23
C ASN A 183 -3.12 0.01 8.26
N PHE A 184 -1.94 0.52 8.61
CA PHE A 184 -1.75 1.77 9.31
C PHE A 184 -0.51 2.49 8.78
N SER A 185 -0.45 3.79 9.04
CA SER A 185 0.65 4.69 8.68
C SER A 185 1.28 5.26 9.94
N PHE A 186 2.57 5.52 9.94
CA PHE A 186 3.28 6.12 11.08
C PHE A 186 2.94 7.60 11.24
N ALA A 187 2.66 8.30 10.14
CA ALA A 187 2.20 9.69 10.15
C ALA A 187 0.72 9.84 10.54
N GLY A 188 -0.02 8.72 10.69
CA GLY A 188 -1.44 8.74 11.04
C GLY A 188 -1.69 8.79 12.54
N GLU A 189 -2.98 8.76 12.91
CA GLU A 189 -3.39 8.77 14.31
C GLU A 189 -2.91 7.51 15.04
N ALA A 190 -2.24 7.71 16.17
CA ALA A 190 -1.73 6.62 16.99
C ALA A 190 -2.85 5.72 17.54
N ASN A 191 -2.60 4.42 17.59
CA ASN A 191 -3.55 3.39 18.04
C ASN A 191 -4.81 3.24 17.19
N ARG A 192 -4.86 3.84 16.00
CA ARG A 192 -5.87 3.60 14.96
C ARG A 192 -5.24 2.84 13.79
N GLY A 193 -6.10 2.25 12.95
CA GLY A 193 -5.66 1.40 11.85
C GLY A 193 -5.64 -0.07 12.23
N ALA A 194 -5.03 -0.89 11.38
CA ALA A 194 -5.05 -2.35 11.54
C ALA A 194 -3.71 -2.97 11.13
N GLY A 195 -3.45 -4.18 11.62
CA GLY A 195 -2.30 -4.97 11.18
C GLY A 195 -1.02 -4.77 11.97
N TYR A 196 -1.07 -4.25 13.18
CA TYR A 196 0.11 -4.07 14.04
C TYR A 196 0.89 -5.38 14.26
N VAL A 197 0.19 -6.49 14.53
CA VAL A 197 0.84 -7.81 14.70
C VAL A 197 1.55 -8.24 13.41
N ARG A 198 0.90 -8.06 12.25
CA ARG A 198 1.50 -8.39 10.94
C ARG A 198 2.70 -7.49 10.62
N TYR A 199 2.64 -6.22 11.02
CA TYR A 199 3.77 -5.30 10.92
C TYR A 199 4.95 -5.81 11.74
N MET A 200 4.76 -6.14 13.01
CA MET A 200 5.82 -6.66 13.90
C MET A 200 6.46 -7.93 13.35
N GLU A 201 5.67 -8.86 12.80
CA GLU A 201 6.20 -10.09 12.20
C GLU A 201 6.97 -9.82 10.90
N ALA A 202 6.44 -8.95 10.03
CA ALA A 202 7.14 -8.56 8.81
C ALA A 202 8.47 -7.87 9.13
N ASP A 203 8.48 -6.95 10.08
CA ASP A 203 9.66 -6.24 10.55
C ASP A 203 10.69 -7.21 11.13
N ARG A 204 10.28 -8.15 11.99
CA ARG A 204 11.15 -9.18 12.57
C ARG A 204 11.81 -10.05 11.49
N VAL A 205 11.04 -10.51 10.49
CA VAL A 205 11.56 -11.35 9.41
C VAL A 205 12.52 -10.57 8.52
N LEU A 206 12.17 -9.34 8.15
CA LEU A 206 13.00 -8.48 7.32
C LEU A 206 14.30 -8.09 8.03
N THR A 207 14.25 -7.78 9.34
CA THR A 207 15.45 -7.51 10.14
C THR A 207 16.42 -8.69 10.07
N VAL A 208 15.96 -9.93 10.32
CA VAL A 208 16.82 -11.11 10.23
C VAL A 208 17.39 -11.35 8.82
N SER A 209 16.64 -10.95 7.79
CA SER A 209 17.04 -11.16 6.39
C SER A 209 18.08 -10.15 5.88
N TYR A 210 18.11 -8.94 6.45
CA TYR A 210 18.93 -7.82 5.95
C TYR A 210 19.92 -7.26 7.00
N THR A 211 20.10 -7.91 8.14
CA THR A 211 21.16 -7.62 9.12
C THR A 211 22.16 -8.76 9.24
#